data_c56c6f77436aaf6b1a787aff3872caf9
#
_entry.id   c56c6f77436aaf6b1a787aff3872caf9
#
_cell.length_a   1.000
_cell.length_b   1.000
_cell.length_c   1.000
_cell.angle_alpha   90.00
_cell.angle_beta   90.00
_cell.angle_gamma   90.00
#
_symmetry.space_group_name_H-M   'P 1'
#
loop_
_entity.id
_entity.type
_entity.pdbx_description
1 polymer ?
#
loop_
_entity_poly.entity_id
_entity_poly.type
_entity_poly.pdbx_seq_one_letter_code
_entity_poly.pdbx_strand_id
1 'polypeptide(L)'
;MLAASMLIVGLTGCKDSSNETNTVQVDYNAEEEVAKYKDYLGEIPEADKDYVVELGYRNCDHMVAALVGEGSGIFDALGLTVNITKTGQIMEAMASGEMDVGYQGIQGAILSVNNGAPLFMAAANHLGGSEYLVVSNDIQEPEDLIGKKLAIGNEPWKSPQWSNWAEDLGIPVMTEGNYEIVDMGETDALLAMKAGQVDCFST
;
A
#
# COMPACT_ATOMS: atom_id res chain seq x y z
N MET A 1 45.95 -48.96 -22.18
CA MET A 1 45.71 -48.37 -20.87
C MET A 1 45.87 -46.86 -21.01
N LEU A 2 44.77 -46.11 -21.23
CA LEU A 2 44.82 -44.65 -21.25
C LEU A 2 44.26 -44.16 -19.91
N ALA A 3 45.11 -43.44 -19.17
CA ALA A 3 44.69 -42.76 -17.95
C ALA A 3 44.12 -41.39 -18.32
N ALA A 4 42.86 -41.15 -18.04
CA ALA A 4 42.23 -39.85 -18.19
C ALA A 4 42.42 -39.05 -16.88
N SER A 5 43.18 -37.98 -16.96
CA SER A 5 43.34 -37.01 -15.86
C SER A 5 42.19 -36.05 -15.86
N MET A 6 41.33 -36.09 -14.85
CA MET A 6 40.29 -35.08 -14.59
C MET A 6 40.93 -33.85 -13.93
N LEU A 7 40.92 -32.74 -14.65
CA LEU A 7 41.20 -31.41 -14.07
C LEU A 7 39.97 -30.94 -13.29
N ILE A 8 40.11 -30.83 -11.98
CA ILE A 8 39.10 -30.16 -11.13
C ILE A 8 39.43 -28.67 -11.15
N VAL A 9 38.62 -27.88 -11.84
CA VAL A 9 38.67 -26.43 -11.76
C VAL A 9 37.90 -26.04 -10.50
N GLY A 10 38.62 -25.59 -9.49
CA GLY A 10 38.04 -25.05 -8.28
C GLY A 10 37.37 -23.70 -8.58
N LEU A 11 36.05 -23.64 -8.49
CA LEU A 11 35.28 -22.40 -8.42
C LEU A 11 35.57 -21.79 -7.05
N THR A 12 36.36 -20.74 -7.01
CA THR A 12 36.45 -19.85 -5.85
C THR A 12 35.15 -19.07 -5.76
N GLY A 13 34.34 -19.48 -4.80
CA GLY A 13 33.11 -18.79 -4.48
C GLY A 13 33.35 -17.33 -4.09
N CYS A 14 32.55 -16.45 -4.61
CA CYS A 14 32.43 -15.08 -4.15
C CYS A 14 32.19 -15.07 -2.64
N LYS A 15 33.01 -14.32 -1.94
CA LYS A 15 32.86 -14.06 -0.53
C LYS A 15 31.62 -13.22 -0.35
N ASP A 16 30.56 -13.83 0.15
CA ASP A 16 29.37 -13.10 0.59
C ASP A 16 29.83 -12.07 1.63
N SER A 17 29.68 -10.80 1.27
CA SER A 17 29.69 -9.74 2.26
C SER A 17 28.40 -9.90 3.06
N SER A 18 28.50 -10.55 4.22
CA SER A 18 27.45 -10.53 5.21
C SER A 18 27.16 -9.08 5.57
N ASN A 19 26.12 -8.50 4.98
CA ASN A 19 25.43 -7.39 5.59
C ASN A 19 24.91 -7.91 6.92
N GLU A 20 25.59 -7.59 8.00
CA GLU A 20 25.00 -7.65 9.32
C GLU A 20 23.86 -6.61 9.32
N THR A 21 22.67 -7.04 8.94
CA THR A 21 21.46 -6.33 9.31
C THR A 21 21.45 -6.34 10.83
N ASN A 22 21.71 -5.18 11.43
CA ASN A 22 21.44 -4.93 12.84
C ASN A 22 19.91 -5.08 13.02
N THR A 23 19.44 -6.31 13.15
CA THR A 23 18.09 -6.58 13.61
C THR A 23 18.06 -6.16 15.07
N VAL A 24 17.41 -5.03 15.31
CA VAL A 24 17.01 -4.66 16.69
C VAL A 24 16.08 -5.78 17.13
N GLN A 25 16.58 -6.64 18.04
CA GLN A 25 15.75 -7.66 18.63
C GLN A 25 14.81 -6.95 19.60
N VAL A 26 13.56 -6.76 19.17
CA VAL A 26 12.50 -6.25 20.05
C VAL A 26 11.99 -7.46 20.82
N ASP A 27 12.02 -7.38 22.12
CA ASP A 27 11.37 -8.37 23.01
C ASP A 27 9.86 -8.09 22.93
N TYR A 28 9.18 -8.84 22.06
CA TYR A 28 7.77 -8.65 21.74
C TYR A 28 6.98 -9.91 22.13
N ASN A 29 5.89 -9.69 22.90
CA ASN A 29 4.98 -10.75 23.31
C ASN A 29 3.54 -10.30 22.98
N ALA A 30 2.89 -11.01 22.06
CA ALA A 30 1.54 -10.66 21.59
C ALA A 30 0.50 -10.70 22.73
N GLU A 31 0.59 -11.68 23.64
CA GLU A 31 -0.33 -11.81 24.77
C GLU A 31 -0.20 -10.63 25.73
N GLU A 32 1.03 -10.17 26.00
CA GLU A 32 1.27 -9.01 26.84
C GLU A 32 0.78 -7.71 26.17
N GLU A 33 0.93 -7.60 24.86
CA GLU A 33 0.41 -6.45 24.12
C GLU A 33 -1.12 -6.43 24.15
N VAL A 34 -1.78 -7.54 23.87
CA VAL A 34 -3.25 -7.65 23.91
C VAL A 34 -3.79 -7.37 25.32
N ALA A 35 -3.10 -7.87 26.37
CA ALA A 35 -3.51 -7.65 27.74
C ALA A 35 -3.60 -6.17 28.14
N LYS A 36 -2.84 -5.28 27.50
CA LYS A 36 -2.90 -3.82 27.74
C LYS A 36 -4.24 -3.21 27.33
N TYR A 37 -4.96 -3.85 26.44
CA TYR A 37 -6.20 -3.36 25.86
C TYR A 37 -7.43 -4.15 26.30
N LYS A 38 -7.29 -5.11 27.23
CA LYS A 38 -8.39 -6.01 27.62
C LYS A 38 -9.67 -5.29 28.07
N ASP A 39 -9.55 -4.09 28.65
CA ASP A 39 -10.70 -3.31 29.11
C ASP A 39 -11.52 -2.71 27.94
N TYR A 40 -10.94 -2.72 26.73
CA TYR A 40 -11.57 -2.26 25.49
C TYR A 40 -12.02 -3.41 24.59
N LEU A 41 -11.58 -4.64 24.89
CA LEU A 41 -11.90 -5.83 24.12
C LEU A 41 -13.13 -6.51 24.72
N GLY A 42 -14.07 -6.89 23.86
CA GLY A 42 -15.19 -7.75 24.25
C GLY A 42 -14.77 -9.22 24.34
N GLU A 43 -15.60 -10.03 24.94
CA GLU A 43 -15.46 -11.50 24.85
C GLU A 43 -16.03 -11.98 23.52
N ILE A 44 -15.36 -12.96 22.90
CA ILE A 44 -15.89 -13.63 21.72
C ILE A 44 -17.07 -14.50 22.16
N PRO A 45 -18.29 -14.31 21.60
CA PRO A 45 -19.42 -15.16 21.94
C PRO A 45 -19.11 -16.63 21.64
N GLU A 46 -19.66 -17.54 22.45
CA GLU A 46 -19.42 -18.97 22.28
C GLU A 46 -19.78 -19.48 20.88
N ALA A 47 -20.84 -18.88 20.27
CA ALA A 47 -21.29 -19.21 18.94
C ALA A 47 -20.31 -18.79 17.82
N ASP A 48 -19.40 -17.86 18.12
CA ASP A 48 -18.50 -17.25 17.12
C ASP A 48 -17.04 -17.70 17.32
N LYS A 49 -16.77 -18.58 18.28
CA LYS A 49 -15.40 -19.03 18.59
C LYS A 49 -14.69 -19.73 17.42
N ASP A 50 -15.46 -20.43 16.59
CA ASP A 50 -14.94 -21.14 15.42
C ASP A 50 -15.13 -20.33 14.13
N TYR A 51 -15.56 -19.06 14.24
CA TYR A 51 -15.76 -18.21 13.06
C TYR A 51 -14.42 -17.78 12.47
N VAL A 52 -14.31 -17.92 11.15
CA VAL A 52 -13.15 -17.46 10.40
C VAL A 52 -13.47 -16.12 9.77
N VAL A 53 -12.75 -15.09 10.16
CA VAL A 53 -12.92 -13.73 9.61
C VAL A 53 -12.23 -13.65 8.26
N GLU A 54 -12.98 -13.36 7.19
CA GLU A 54 -12.44 -13.12 5.86
C GLU A 54 -12.09 -11.63 5.69
N LEU A 55 -10.79 -11.31 5.61
CA LEU A 55 -10.29 -9.95 5.53
C LEU A 55 -9.61 -9.67 4.20
N GLY A 56 -10.03 -8.60 3.53
CA GLY A 56 -9.47 -8.15 2.25
C GLY A 56 -8.56 -6.93 2.37
N TYR A 57 -7.44 -6.93 1.64
CA TYR A 57 -6.56 -5.78 1.54
C TYR A 57 -6.00 -5.61 0.12
N ARG A 58 -5.54 -4.40 -0.18
CA ARG A 58 -4.74 -4.10 -1.37
C ARG A 58 -3.28 -3.89 -0.99
N ASN A 59 -2.39 -3.95 -1.96
CA ASN A 59 -0.98 -3.65 -1.74
C ASN A 59 -0.80 -2.13 -1.54
N CYS A 60 -0.90 -1.70 -0.30
CA CYS A 60 -0.80 -0.32 0.11
C CYS A 60 -0.19 -0.29 1.52
N ASP A 61 0.72 0.62 1.78
CA ASP A 61 1.40 0.78 3.06
C ASP A 61 0.43 1.13 4.22
N HIS A 62 -0.70 1.75 3.90
CA HIS A 62 -1.75 2.06 4.88
C HIS A 62 -2.60 0.85 5.29
N MET A 63 -2.45 -0.29 4.61
CA MET A 63 -3.25 -1.51 4.82
C MET A 63 -2.44 -2.63 5.46
N VAL A 64 -1.28 -2.31 6.04
CA VAL A 64 -0.36 -3.31 6.61
C VAL A 64 -0.79 -3.83 7.99
N ALA A 65 -1.74 -3.18 8.66
CA ALA A 65 -2.12 -3.53 10.03
C ALA A 65 -2.58 -5.01 10.16
N ALA A 66 -3.33 -5.52 9.18
CA ALA A 66 -3.75 -6.92 9.17
C ALA A 66 -2.55 -7.89 9.07
N LEU A 67 -1.61 -7.60 8.17
CA LEU A 67 -0.41 -8.42 7.98
C LEU A 67 0.51 -8.38 9.21
N VAL A 68 0.58 -7.21 9.86
CA VAL A 68 1.31 -7.07 11.13
C VAL A 68 0.60 -7.86 12.23
N GLY A 69 -0.73 -7.79 12.33
CA GLY A 69 -1.52 -8.55 13.28
C GLY A 69 -1.33 -10.06 13.16
N GLU A 70 -1.32 -10.58 11.92
CA GLU A 70 -1.04 -11.97 11.63
C GLU A 70 0.42 -12.33 12.00
N GLY A 71 1.39 -11.61 11.42
CA GLY A 71 2.81 -11.90 11.58
C GLY A 71 3.34 -11.73 13.00
N SER A 72 2.68 -10.91 13.82
CA SER A 72 3.03 -10.70 15.23
C SER A 72 2.28 -11.64 16.21
N GLY A 73 1.34 -12.45 15.73
CA GLY A 73 0.55 -13.35 16.57
C GLY A 73 -0.56 -12.66 17.37
N ILE A 74 -0.91 -11.40 17.04
CA ILE A 74 -1.97 -10.67 17.77
C ILE A 74 -3.33 -11.34 17.56
N PHE A 75 -3.63 -11.84 16.37
CA PHE A 75 -4.91 -12.51 16.12
C PHE A 75 -5.04 -13.79 16.94
N ASP A 76 -3.99 -14.59 17.04
CA ASP A 76 -3.96 -15.79 17.89
C ASP A 76 -4.13 -15.43 19.36
N ALA A 77 -3.44 -14.38 19.84
CA ALA A 77 -3.55 -13.90 21.22
C ALA A 77 -4.95 -13.34 21.55
N LEU A 78 -5.69 -12.87 20.53
CA LEU A 78 -7.10 -12.45 20.63
C LEU A 78 -8.08 -13.63 20.51
N GLY A 79 -7.62 -14.82 20.14
CA GLY A 79 -8.47 -15.97 19.86
C GLY A 79 -9.24 -15.86 18.54
N LEU A 80 -8.73 -15.08 17.58
CA LEU A 80 -9.34 -14.86 16.28
C LEU A 80 -8.65 -15.70 15.21
N THR A 81 -9.43 -16.37 14.37
CA THR A 81 -8.94 -16.96 13.11
C THR A 81 -9.25 -15.99 11.99
N VAL A 82 -8.21 -15.52 11.28
CA VAL A 82 -8.36 -14.51 10.22
C VAL A 82 -7.69 -15.01 8.95
N ASN A 83 -8.46 -15.08 7.86
CA ASN A 83 -7.94 -15.31 6.52
C ASN A 83 -7.70 -13.96 5.83
N ILE A 84 -6.45 -13.69 5.45
CA ILE A 84 -6.09 -12.41 4.83
C ILE A 84 -5.90 -12.60 3.33
N THR A 85 -6.74 -11.94 2.54
CA THR A 85 -6.71 -12.04 1.08
C THR A 85 -6.36 -10.73 0.42
N LYS A 86 -5.31 -10.74 -0.42
CA LYS A 86 -4.96 -9.61 -1.27
C LYS A 86 -5.84 -9.59 -2.51
N THR A 87 -6.65 -8.54 -2.68
CA THR A 87 -7.52 -8.38 -3.84
C THR A 87 -7.79 -6.92 -4.17
N GLY A 88 -8.10 -6.63 -5.44
CA GLY A 88 -8.61 -5.32 -5.86
C GLY A 88 -10.14 -5.18 -5.76
N GLN A 89 -10.86 -6.29 -5.49
CA GLN A 89 -12.33 -6.39 -5.53
C GLN A 89 -12.96 -6.46 -4.13
N ILE A 90 -12.41 -5.70 -3.19
CA ILE A 90 -12.81 -5.73 -1.77
C ILE A 90 -14.29 -5.36 -1.62
N MET A 91 -14.75 -4.31 -2.28
CA MET A 91 -16.13 -3.83 -2.12
C MET A 91 -17.16 -4.82 -2.67
N GLU A 92 -16.85 -5.44 -3.80
CA GLU A 92 -17.67 -6.47 -4.42
C GLU A 92 -17.78 -7.71 -3.52
N ALA A 93 -16.63 -8.16 -2.99
CA ALA A 93 -16.57 -9.33 -2.11
C ALA A 93 -17.30 -9.08 -0.77
N MET A 94 -17.17 -7.89 -0.20
CA MET A 94 -17.93 -7.51 1.00
C MET A 94 -19.43 -7.38 0.70
N ALA A 95 -19.81 -6.79 -0.43
CA ALA A 95 -21.21 -6.64 -0.81
C ALA A 95 -21.90 -7.99 -1.09
N SER A 96 -21.15 -8.99 -1.56
CA SER A 96 -21.63 -10.37 -1.78
C SER A 96 -21.60 -11.24 -0.53
N GLY A 97 -20.94 -10.79 0.55
CA GLY A 97 -20.76 -11.58 1.77
C GLY A 97 -19.63 -12.60 1.70
N GLU A 98 -18.74 -12.47 0.72
CA GLU A 98 -17.51 -13.28 0.62
C GLU A 98 -16.39 -12.77 1.52
N MET A 99 -16.49 -11.53 1.99
CA MET A 99 -15.58 -10.91 2.95
C MET A 99 -16.36 -10.22 4.05
N ASP A 100 -15.84 -10.29 5.28
CA ASP A 100 -16.43 -9.66 6.46
C ASP A 100 -15.85 -8.28 6.72
N VAL A 101 -14.54 -8.13 6.50
CA VAL A 101 -13.78 -6.90 6.73
C VAL A 101 -12.91 -6.58 5.52
N GLY A 102 -12.79 -5.31 5.19
CA GLY A 102 -11.92 -4.90 4.09
C GLY A 102 -11.38 -3.49 4.26
N TYR A 103 -10.15 -3.32 3.84
CA TYR A 103 -9.54 -1.99 3.74
C TYR A 103 -9.94 -1.33 2.43
N GLN A 104 -10.54 -0.15 2.50
CA GLN A 104 -10.94 0.60 1.32
C GLN A 104 -10.88 2.11 1.56
N GLY A 105 -10.64 2.84 0.47
CA GLY A 105 -10.77 4.29 0.48
C GLY A 105 -12.23 4.72 0.72
N ILE A 106 -12.42 5.78 1.48
CA ILE A 106 -13.74 6.28 1.88
C ILE A 106 -14.65 6.58 0.69
N GLN A 107 -14.10 7.07 -0.42
CA GLN A 107 -14.87 7.38 -1.64
C GLN A 107 -15.52 6.11 -2.22
N GLY A 108 -14.76 5.01 -2.32
CA GLY A 108 -15.28 3.73 -2.78
C GLY A 108 -16.34 3.15 -1.84
N ALA A 109 -16.13 3.27 -0.53
CA ALA A 109 -17.10 2.83 0.47
C ALA A 109 -18.42 3.61 0.36
N ILE A 110 -18.38 4.94 0.27
CA ILE A 110 -19.57 5.78 0.09
C ILE A 110 -20.33 5.41 -1.20
N LEU A 111 -19.59 5.23 -2.31
CA LEU A 111 -20.22 4.86 -3.58
C LEU A 111 -20.90 3.50 -3.49
N SER A 112 -20.27 2.51 -2.86
CA SER A 112 -20.86 1.17 -2.68
C SER A 112 -22.13 1.20 -1.82
N VAL A 113 -22.12 1.96 -0.72
CA VAL A 113 -23.30 2.14 0.13
C VAL A 113 -24.42 2.87 -0.63
N ASN A 114 -24.10 3.90 -1.40
CA ASN A 114 -25.09 4.59 -2.24
C ASN A 114 -25.72 3.69 -3.30
N ASN A 115 -24.98 2.69 -3.74
CA ASN A 115 -25.46 1.66 -4.68
C ASN A 115 -26.18 0.49 -3.97
N GLY A 116 -26.39 0.59 -2.66
CA GLY A 116 -27.19 -0.37 -1.89
C GLY A 116 -26.38 -1.50 -1.26
N ALA A 117 -25.04 -1.44 -1.26
CA ALA A 117 -24.24 -2.44 -0.54
C ALA A 117 -24.48 -2.30 0.99
N PRO A 118 -24.71 -3.42 1.72
CA PRO A 118 -25.00 -3.39 3.15
C PRO A 118 -23.71 -3.27 3.97
N LEU A 119 -23.00 -2.17 3.79
CA LEU A 119 -21.70 -1.92 4.38
C LEU A 119 -21.74 -0.76 5.35
N PHE A 120 -20.84 -0.78 6.33
CA PHE A 120 -20.57 0.36 7.20
C PHE A 120 -19.08 0.50 7.45
N MET A 121 -18.63 1.69 7.77
CA MET A 121 -17.25 1.96 8.15
C MET A 121 -17.10 1.75 9.65
N ALA A 122 -16.44 0.67 10.04
CA ALA A 122 -16.23 0.32 11.44
C ALA A 122 -15.14 1.18 12.11
N ALA A 123 -14.08 1.50 11.37
CA ALA A 123 -12.96 2.28 11.87
C ALA A 123 -12.24 3.02 10.72
N ALA A 124 -11.54 4.09 11.08
CA ALA A 124 -10.58 4.75 10.22
C ALA A 124 -9.17 4.33 10.65
N ASN A 125 -8.44 3.65 9.77
CA ASN A 125 -7.08 3.22 10.02
C ASN A 125 -6.02 4.21 9.51
N HIS A 126 -6.43 5.14 8.67
CA HIS A 126 -5.59 6.20 8.14
C HIS A 126 -6.39 7.51 8.14
N LEU A 127 -5.90 8.49 8.88
CA LEU A 127 -6.48 9.84 8.97
C LEU A 127 -5.51 10.85 8.36
N GLY A 128 -6.07 11.81 7.65
CA GLY A 128 -5.32 12.72 6.81
C GLY A 128 -5.21 12.16 5.39
N GLY A 129 -4.37 12.61 4.62
CA GLY A 129 -4.02 12.10 3.31
C GLY A 129 -2.52 12.26 3.17
N SER A 130 -1.88 11.33 2.52
CA SER A 130 -0.53 11.52 2.05
C SER A 130 -0.53 11.13 0.60
N GLU A 131 -0.60 12.12 -0.24
CA GLU A 131 -0.33 11.96 -1.66
C GLU A 131 0.91 12.77 -1.96
N TYR A 132 1.80 12.21 -2.72
CA TYR A 132 3.07 12.82 -3.05
C TYR A 132 3.16 13.08 -4.53
N LEU A 133 3.68 14.25 -4.88
CA LEU A 133 4.15 14.54 -6.22
C LEU A 133 5.66 14.29 -6.23
N VAL A 134 6.06 13.15 -6.76
CA VAL A 134 7.47 12.79 -6.90
C VAL A 134 8.01 13.45 -8.16
N VAL A 135 9.06 14.22 -8.03
CA VAL A 135 9.63 15.04 -9.11
C VAL A 135 11.09 14.66 -9.38
N SER A 136 11.56 14.92 -10.59
CA SER A 136 12.97 14.78 -10.95
C SER A 136 13.83 15.81 -10.21
N ASN A 137 15.11 15.50 -10.03
CA ASN A 137 16.03 16.31 -9.23
C ASN A 137 16.28 17.72 -9.78
N ASP A 138 15.94 18.00 -11.01
CA ASP A 138 16.04 19.31 -11.65
C ASP A 138 14.84 20.22 -11.37
N ILE A 139 13.78 19.69 -10.78
CA ILE A 139 12.62 20.45 -10.30
C ILE A 139 12.86 20.79 -8.84
N GLN A 140 13.11 22.06 -8.56
CA GLN A 140 13.42 22.57 -7.23
C GLN A 140 12.32 23.45 -6.66
N GLU A 141 11.56 24.10 -7.53
CA GLU A 141 10.46 24.99 -7.21
C GLU A 141 9.21 24.59 -7.98
N PRO A 142 8.00 24.89 -7.49
CA PRO A 142 6.76 24.51 -8.14
C PRO A 142 6.64 25.00 -9.59
N GLU A 143 7.19 26.17 -9.90
CA GLU A 143 7.18 26.77 -11.22
C GLU A 143 7.98 25.97 -12.24
N ASP A 144 8.95 25.17 -11.80
CA ASP A 144 9.75 24.30 -12.67
C ASP A 144 8.91 23.16 -13.28
N LEU A 145 7.72 22.90 -12.75
CA LEU A 145 6.77 21.93 -13.32
C LEU A 145 6.15 22.41 -14.65
N ILE A 146 6.16 23.72 -14.92
CA ILE A 146 5.54 24.25 -16.13
C ILE A 146 6.28 23.74 -17.38
N GLY A 147 5.51 23.15 -18.30
CA GLY A 147 6.05 22.55 -19.52
C GLY A 147 6.68 21.16 -19.34
N LYS A 148 6.65 20.60 -18.15
CA LYS A 148 7.15 19.25 -17.86
C LYS A 148 6.14 18.16 -18.20
N LYS A 149 6.63 16.91 -18.22
CA LYS A 149 5.83 15.70 -18.48
C LYS A 149 5.40 15.07 -17.18
N LEU A 150 4.10 15.06 -16.94
CA LEU A 150 3.51 14.65 -15.67
C LEU A 150 2.67 13.37 -15.83
N ALA A 151 3.05 12.31 -15.15
CA ALA A 151 2.29 11.06 -15.06
C ALA A 151 1.37 11.09 -13.83
N ILE A 152 0.29 11.86 -13.92
CA ILE A 152 -0.68 12.13 -12.85
C ILE A 152 -2.11 11.75 -13.21
N GLY A 153 -2.28 10.81 -14.14
CA GLY A 153 -3.56 10.39 -14.70
C GLY A 153 -3.94 11.17 -15.94
N ASN A 154 -4.95 10.70 -16.64
CA ASN A 154 -5.34 11.26 -17.96
C ASN A 154 -6.20 12.53 -17.89
N GLU A 155 -6.82 12.80 -16.76
CA GLU A 155 -7.65 13.99 -16.56
C GLU A 155 -7.42 14.60 -15.16
N PRO A 156 -6.17 15.01 -14.84
CA PRO A 156 -5.83 15.47 -13.49
C PRO A 156 -6.58 16.71 -13.04
N TRP A 157 -7.04 17.55 -13.99
CA TRP A 157 -7.90 18.70 -13.70
C TRP A 157 -9.27 18.34 -13.14
N LYS A 158 -9.68 17.07 -13.25
CA LYS A 158 -10.87 16.53 -12.58
C LYS A 158 -10.57 15.94 -11.21
N SER A 159 -9.30 15.83 -10.85
CA SER A 159 -8.84 15.31 -9.58
C SER A 159 -8.86 16.42 -8.52
N PRO A 160 -9.59 16.25 -7.41
CA PRO A 160 -9.48 17.18 -6.28
C PRO A 160 -8.06 17.31 -5.74
N GLN A 161 -7.28 16.23 -5.78
CA GLN A 161 -5.90 16.19 -5.32
C GLN A 161 -5.03 17.18 -6.12
N TRP A 162 -5.08 17.10 -7.44
CA TRP A 162 -4.33 18.03 -8.27
C TRP A 162 -4.74 19.49 -8.04
N SER A 163 -6.03 19.75 -7.90
CA SER A 163 -6.52 21.10 -7.62
C SER A 163 -6.00 21.63 -6.30
N ASN A 164 -5.96 20.79 -5.26
CA ASN A 164 -5.41 21.16 -3.96
C ASN A 164 -3.89 21.40 -4.05
N TRP A 165 -3.14 20.53 -4.72
CA TRP A 165 -1.70 20.76 -4.90
C TRP A 165 -1.41 22.04 -5.69
N ALA A 166 -2.16 22.30 -6.75
CA ALA A 166 -1.97 23.50 -7.54
C ALA A 166 -2.22 24.78 -6.68
N GLU A 167 -3.23 24.74 -5.80
CA GLU A 167 -3.52 25.81 -4.86
C GLU A 167 -2.41 25.94 -3.79
N ASP A 168 -2.05 24.84 -3.14
CA ASP A 168 -1.07 24.81 -2.05
C ASP A 168 0.34 25.19 -2.52
N LEU A 169 0.72 24.75 -3.71
CA LEU A 169 2.02 25.04 -4.29
C LEU A 169 2.07 26.39 -5.05
N GLY A 170 0.90 27.01 -5.25
CA GLY A 170 0.80 28.28 -5.98
C GLY A 170 1.10 28.17 -7.48
N ILE A 171 1.04 26.95 -8.03
CA ILE A 171 1.21 26.72 -9.47
C ILE A 171 -0.13 26.91 -10.19
N PRO A 172 -0.12 27.31 -11.47
CA PRO A 172 -1.35 27.39 -12.24
C PRO A 172 -2.07 26.03 -12.25
N VAL A 173 -3.35 26.03 -11.93
CA VAL A 173 -4.20 24.86 -12.16
C VAL A 173 -4.06 24.49 -13.63
N MET A 174 -4.00 23.20 -13.92
CA MET A 174 -3.81 22.71 -15.27
C MET A 174 -4.67 23.44 -16.28
N THR A 175 -4.04 24.30 -17.02
CA THR A 175 -4.58 24.89 -18.23
C THR A 175 -3.97 24.17 -19.42
N GLU A 176 -4.74 24.02 -20.46
CA GLU A 176 -4.30 23.41 -21.70
C GLU A 176 -3.00 24.07 -22.19
N GLY A 177 -1.95 23.26 -22.34
CA GLY A 177 -0.64 23.72 -22.81
C GLY A 177 0.42 24.02 -21.74
N ASN A 178 0.09 24.03 -20.45
CA ASN A 178 1.09 24.26 -19.39
C ASN A 178 1.92 23.01 -19.05
N TYR A 179 1.35 21.83 -19.26
CA TYR A 179 1.97 20.54 -18.92
C TYR A 179 1.72 19.51 -20.01
N GLU A 180 2.64 18.57 -20.18
CA GLU A 180 2.42 17.39 -21.00
C GLU A 180 1.95 16.25 -20.09
N ILE A 181 0.68 15.86 -20.19
CA ILE A 181 0.11 14.77 -19.40
C ILE A 181 0.36 13.43 -20.06
N VAL A 182 0.90 12.51 -19.28
CA VAL A 182 1.15 11.13 -19.70
C VAL A 182 0.28 10.22 -18.84
N ASP A 183 -0.58 9.44 -19.49
CA ASP A 183 -1.45 8.47 -18.83
C ASP A 183 -0.71 7.15 -18.64
N MET A 184 -0.32 6.88 -17.40
CA MET A 184 0.32 5.61 -17.02
C MET A 184 0.12 5.34 -15.53
N GLY A 185 0.21 4.06 -15.16
CA GLY A 185 0.14 3.65 -13.76
C GLY A 185 1.42 4.00 -12.99
N GLU A 186 1.32 4.10 -11.67
CA GLU A 186 2.39 4.50 -10.75
C GLU A 186 3.70 3.73 -10.94
N THR A 187 3.63 2.39 -11.05
CA THR A 187 4.82 1.55 -11.24
C THR A 187 5.52 1.85 -12.56
N ASP A 188 4.75 2.04 -13.63
CA ASP A 188 5.27 2.38 -14.96
C ASP A 188 5.83 3.80 -14.96
N ALA A 189 5.19 4.73 -14.24
CA ALA A 189 5.63 6.11 -14.10
C ALA A 189 7.00 6.21 -13.39
N LEU A 190 7.23 5.41 -12.36
CA LEU A 190 8.53 5.31 -11.70
C LEU A 190 9.63 4.84 -12.66
N LEU A 191 9.34 3.84 -13.48
CA LEU A 191 10.29 3.33 -14.48
C LEU A 191 10.52 4.36 -15.59
N ALA A 192 9.46 5.01 -16.07
CA ALA A 192 9.53 6.07 -17.07
C ALA A 192 10.34 7.27 -16.56
N MET A 193 10.18 7.67 -15.29
CA MET A 193 10.96 8.72 -14.66
C MET A 193 12.45 8.36 -14.60
N LYS A 194 12.79 7.13 -14.20
CA LYS A 194 14.18 6.64 -14.21
C LYS A 194 14.79 6.64 -15.62
N ALA A 195 13.96 6.46 -16.65
CA ALA A 195 14.35 6.51 -18.05
C ALA A 195 14.34 7.93 -18.66
N GLY A 196 13.97 8.95 -17.89
CA GLY A 196 13.85 10.35 -18.35
C GLY A 196 12.70 10.58 -19.33
N GLN A 197 11.66 9.75 -19.27
CA GLN A 197 10.48 9.85 -20.15
C GLN A 197 9.37 10.69 -19.55
N VAL A 198 9.31 10.81 -18.23
CA VAL A 198 8.45 11.72 -17.48
C VAL A 198 9.28 12.44 -16.42
N ASP A 199 8.85 13.64 -16.03
CA ASP A 199 9.54 14.51 -15.10
C ASP A 199 8.95 14.40 -13.68
N CYS A 200 7.68 14.02 -13.57
CA CYS A 200 7.05 13.77 -12.28
C CYS A 200 5.91 12.74 -12.37
N PHE A 201 5.54 12.19 -11.23
CA PHE A 201 4.36 11.33 -11.06
C PHE A 201 3.74 11.48 -9.68
N SER A 202 2.46 11.10 -9.54
CA SER A 202 1.76 11.06 -8.26
C SER A 202 1.75 9.65 -7.69
N THR A 203 1.86 9.55 -6.37
CA THR A 203 1.78 8.29 -5.61
C THR A 203 1.12 8.50 -4.27
#